data_63adf1064c52754ebf4a43695ce9b300
#
_entry.id   63adf1064c52754ebf4a43695ce9b300
#
_cell.length_a   1.000
_cell.length_b   1.000
_cell.length_c   1.000
_cell.angle_alpha   90.00
_cell.angle_beta   90.00
_cell.angle_gamma   90.00
#
_symmetry.space_group_name_H-M   'P 1'
#
loop_
_entity.id
_entity.type
_entity.pdbx_description
1 polymer ?
#
loop_
_entity_poly.entity_id
_entity_poly.type
_entity_poly.pdbx_seq_one_letter_code
_entity_poly.pdbx_strand_id
1 'polypeptide(L)'
;GKTITPQDVAIFSRQLATMMQSGIPMVQAFGIVSGGQKNIRMQNLLENIGSDIASDTALSEALSKHPLYFDKLYQNLVFAGENAGVLDTILDTIASYKENIETLKGKIKKALFYPAVVIAVAILVSAILLIFVVPTFQNLFKGFGADLPAFTLLIIAASDFMIKWWWLILAVIIGGVF
;
A
#
# COMPACT_ATOMS: atom_id res chain seq x y z
N GLY A 1 19.16 0.27 -1.82
CA GLY A 1 18.28 -0.34 -2.82
C GLY A 1 16.82 -0.25 -2.36
N LYS A 2 15.90 -0.07 -3.29
CA LYS A 2 14.46 -0.03 -3.01
C LYS A 2 13.99 -1.33 -2.33
N THR A 3 13.06 -1.22 -1.41
CA THR A 3 12.38 -2.39 -0.80
C THR A 3 11.63 -3.18 -1.87
N ILE A 4 11.54 -4.51 -1.68
CA ILE A 4 10.73 -5.37 -2.55
C ILE A 4 9.25 -5.10 -2.22
N THR A 5 8.48 -4.76 -3.23
CA THR A 5 7.06 -4.46 -3.10
C THR A 5 6.19 -5.68 -3.46
N PRO A 6 4.92 -5.72 -3.01
CA PRO A 6 3.99 -6.76 -3.46
C PRO A 6 3.81 -6.79 -4.98
N GLN A 7 3.94 -5.64 -5.65
CA GLN A 7 3.90 -5.54 -7.10
C GLN A 7 5.09 -6.25 -7.77
N ASP A 8 6.29 -6.14 -7.18
CA ASP A 8 7.48 -6.85 -7.67
C ASP A 8 7.26 -8.37 -7.63
N VAL A 9 6.64 -8.87 -6.55
CA VAL A 9 6.29 -10.29 -6.41
C VAL A 9 5.22 -10.70 -7.43
N ALA A 10 4.22 -9.87 -7.68
CA ALA A 10 3.19 -10.13 -8.69
C ALA A 10 3.80 -10.23 -10.11
N ILE A 11 4.68 -9.29 -10.47
CA ILE A 11 5.38 -9.29 -11.76
C ILE A 11 6.28 -10.53 -11.89
N PHE A 12 7.05 -10.85 -10.85
CA PHE A 12 7.86 -12.06 -10.82
C PHE A 12 7.01 -13.31 -11.02
N SER A 13 5.90 -13.43 -10.30
CA SER A 13 5.00 -14.60 -10.41
C SER A 13 4.47 -14.77 -11.83
N ARG A 14 4.10 -13.67 -12.50
CA ARG A 14 3.67 -13.69 -13.90
C ARG A 14 4.80 -14.10 -14.85
N GLN A 15 5.98 -13.57 -14.68
CA GLN A 15 7.15 -13.92 -15.49
C GLN A 15 7.49 -15.40 -15.36
N LEU A 16 7.53 -15.90 -14.14
CA LEU A 16 7.81 -17.31 -13.86
C LEU A 16 6.73 -18.22 -14.45
N ALA A 17 5.46 -17.90 -14.26
CA ALA A 17 4.34 -18.65 -14.82
C ALA A 17 4.41 -18.73 -16.35
N THR A 18 4.68 -17.62 -17.01
CA THR A 18 4.80 -17.56 -18.48
C THR A 18 5.96 -18.42 -18.98
N MET A 19 7.10 -18.39 -18.32
CA MET A 19 8.26 -19.20 -18.69
C MET A 19 8.01 -20.68 -18.49
N MET A 20 7.40 -21.05 -17.38
CA MET A 20 7.04 -22.45 -17.08
C MET A 20 6.03 -23.00 -18.09
N GLN A 21 5.03 -22.21 -18.48
CA GLN A 21 4.06 -22.57 -19.52
C GLN A 21 4.70 -22.72 -20.90
N SER A 22 5.78 -21.97 -21.16
CA SER A 22 6.57 -22.09 -22.40
C SER A 22 7.53 -23.28 -22.40
N GLY A 23 7.55 -24.08 -21.33
CA GLY A 23 8.41 -25.24 -21.20
C GLY A 23 9.86 -24.95 -20.83
N ILE A 24 10.18 -23.72 -20.38
CA ILE A 24 11.53 -23.37 -19.95
C ILE A 24 11.81 -24.04 -18.60
N PRO A 25 12.96 -24.75 -18.44
CA PRO A 25 13.33 -25.34 -17.16
C PRO A 25 13.41 -24.28 -16.04
N MET A 26 12.98 -24.66 -14.84
CA MET A 26 12.85 -23.72 -13.72
C MET A 26 14.16 -23.01 -13.36
N VAL A 27 15.28 -23.72 -13.33
CA VAL A 27 16.60 -23.11 -13.05
C VAL A 27 16.93 -22.03 -14.07
N GLN A 28 16.68 -22.30 -15.34
CA GLN A 28 16.90 -21.34 -16.42
C GLN A 28 15.93 -20.15 -16.31
N ALA A 29 14.67 -20.41 -16.00
CA ALA A 29 13.65 -19.36 -15.80
C ALA A 29 14.06 -18.40 -14.67
N PHE A 30 14.52 -18.89 -13.54
CA PHE A 30 15.03 -18.06 -12.45
C PHE A 30 16.24 -17.22 -12.86
N GLY A 31 17.17 -17.79 -13.63
CA GLY A 31 18.32 -17.03 -14.17
C GLY A 31 17.91 -15.87 -15.07
N ILE A 32 16.93 -16.10 -15.94
CA ILE A 32 16.42 -15.06 -16.84
C ILE A 32 15.67 -13.97 -16.06
N VAL A 33 14.79 -14.38 -15.16
CA VAL A 33 13.96 -13.44 -14.39
C VAL A 33 14.82 -12.62 -13.43
N SER A 34 15.80 -13.23 -12.75
CA SER A 34 16.71 -12.50 -11.87
C SER A 34 17.55 -11.49 -12.61
N GLY A 35 18.10 -11.85 -13.76
CA GLY A 35 18.91 -10.97 -14.61
C GLY A 35 18.13 -9.78 -15.17
N GLY A 36 16.81 -9.89 -15.32
CA GLY A 36 15.93 -8.81 -15.78
C GLY A 36 15.47 -7.83 -14.69
N GLN A 37 15.81 -8.07 -13.43
CA GLN A 37 15.34 -7.22 -12.33
C GLN A 37 16.11 -5.90 -12.22
N LYS A 38 15.36 -4.78 -12.13
CA LYS A 38 15.94 -3.45 -11.87
C LYS A 38 16.22 -3.21 -10.38
N ASN A 39 15.54 -3.94 -9.50
CA ASN A 39 15.70 -3.86 -8.06
C ASN A 39 16.71 -4.90 -7.60
N ILE A 40 17.88 -4.44 -7.15
CA ILE A 40 18.98 -5.32 -6.70
C ILE A 40 18.54 -6.26 -5.57
N ARG A 41 17.67 -5.82 -4.67
CA ARG A 41 17.17 -6.71 -3.60
C ARG A 41 16.29 -7.84 -4.16
N MET A 42 15.47 -7.53 -5.16
CA MET A 42 14.68 -8.54 -5.85
C MET A 42 15.57 -9.49 -6.65
N GLN A 43 16.57 -8.96 -7.35
CA GLN A 43 17.56 -9.76 -8.05
C GLN A 43 18.24 -10.76 -7.10
N ASN A 44 18.81 -10.30 -6.00
CA ASN A 44 19.48 -11.14 -5.01
C ASN A 44 18.54 -12.20 -4.40
N LEU A 45 17.29 -11.82 -4.12
CA LEU A 45 16.27 -12.76 -3.64
C LEU A 45 16.05 -13.90 -4.65
N LEU A 46 15.88 -13.57 -5.92
CA LEU A 46 15.63 -14.55 -6.97
C LEU A 46 16.87 -15.40 -7.28
N GLU A 47 18.06 -14.83 -7.19
CA GLU A 47 19.31 -15.57 -7.32
C GLU A 47 19.49 -16.59 -6.18
N ASN A 48 19.15 -16.22 -4.94
CA ASN A 48 19.18 -17.14 -3.81
C ASN A 48 18.19 -18.29 -3.99
N ILE A 49 16.96 -18.00 -4.38
CA ILE A 49 15.95 -19.03 -4.66
C ILE A 49 16.39 -19.92 -5.83
N GLY A 50 16.89 -19.32 -6.90
CA GLY A 50 17.39 -20.04 -8.07
C GLY A 50 18.57 -20.97 -7.72
N SER A 51 19.46 -20.54 -6.82
CA SER A 51 20.56 -21.35 -6.32
C SER A 51 20.08 -22.55 -5.51
N ASP A 52 19.06 -22.36 -4.67
CA ASP A 52 18.44 -23.46 -3.93
C ASP A 52 17.83 -24.50 -4.88
N ILE A 53 17.12 -24.05 -5.91
CA ILE A 53 16.52 -24.93 -6.92
C ILE A 53 17.58 -25.66 -7.73
N ALA A 54 18.67 -24.99 -8.08
CA ALA A 54 19.82 -25.62 -8.77
C ALA A 54 20.49 -26.70 -7.92
N SER A 55 20.35 -26.64 -6.59
CA SER A 55 20.82 -27.62 -5.62
C SER A 55 19.76 -28.68 -5.24
N ASP A 56 18.79 -28.92 -6.12
CA ASP A 56 17.69 -29.88 -5.95
C ASP A 56 16.70 -29.57 -4.81
N THR A 57 16.66 -28.35 -4.34
CA THR A 57 15.63 -27.90 -3.39
C THR A 57 14.31 -27.66 -4.14
N ALA A 58 13.20 -28.16 -3.60
CA ALA A 58 11.87 -27.88 -4.18
C ALA A 58 11.54 -26.39 -4.13
N LEU A 59 10.79 -25.91 -5.10
CA LEU A 59 10.43 -24.47 -5.15
C LEU A 59 9.67 -24.03 -3.90
N SER A 60 8.70 -24.81 -3.44
CA SER A 60 7.95 -24.50 -2.21
C SER A 60 8.85 -24.39 -0.98
N GLU A 61 9.85 -25.24 -0.87
CA GLU A 61 10.84 -25.20 0.22
C GLU A 61 11.75 -23.96 0.08
N ALA A 62 12.25 -23.68 -1.11
CA ALA A 62 13.05 -22.48 -1.37
C ALA A 62 12.29 -21.19 -1.06
N LEU A 63 11.02 -21.10 -1.42
CA LEU A 63 10.15 -19.96 -1.09
C LEU A 63 9.87 -19.85 0.42
N SER A 64 9.79 -20.96 1.13
CA SER A 64 9.53 -20.96 2.57
C SER A 64 10.63 -20.30 3.41
N LYS A 65 11.83 -20.19 2.87
CA LYS A 65 12.95 -19.44 3.48
C LYS A 65 12.75 -17.92 3.43
N HIS A 66 11.80 -17.44 2.65
CA HIS A 66 11.52 -16.02 2.44
C HIS A 66 10.04 -15.66 2.72
N PRO A 67 9.55 -15.91 3.97
CA PRO A 67 8.12 -15.76 4.30
C PRO A 67 7.63 -14.31 4.24
N LEU A 68 8.54 -13.34 4.26
CA LEU A 68 8.21 -11.91 4.14
C LEU A 68 7.62 -11.57 2.77
N TYR A 69 8.04 -12.27 1.72
CA TYR A 69 7.64 -12.02 0.34
C TYR A 69 6.68 -13.07 -0.20
N PHE A 70 6.78 -14.30 0.30
CA PHE A 70 5.96 -15.45 -0.10
C PHE A 70 5.22 -16.00 1.10
N ASP A 71 3.95 -15.64 1.23
CA ASP A 71 3.10 -16.05 2.34
C ASP A 71 2.79 -17.56 2.35
N LYS A 72 2.16 -18.03 3.40
CA LYS A 72 1.80 -19.45 3.54
C LYS A 72 0.89 -19.95 2.43
N LEU A 73 -0.02 -19.11 1.94
CA LEU A 73 -0.90 -19.47 0.82
C LEU A 73 -0.09 -19.70 -0.45
N TYR A 74 0.84 -18.81 -0.76
CA TYR A 74 1.74 -18.94 -1.90
C TYR A 74 2.55 -20.26 -1.82
N GLN A 75 3.19 -20.49 -0.69
CA GLN A 75 4.00 -21.69 -0.45
C GLN A 75 3.19 -22.98 -0.59
N ASN A 76 1.99 -23.02 0.00
CA ASN A 76 1.12 -24.20 -0.02
C ASN A 76 0.57 -24.49 -1.42
N LEU A 77 0.21 -23.46 -2.18
CA LEU A 77 -0.23 -23.63 -3.57
C LEU A 77 0.90 -24.17 -4.45
N VAL A 78 2.11 -23.64 -4.30
CA VAL A 78 3.28 -24.14 -5.03
C VAL A 78 3.57 -25.59 -4.65
N PHE A 79 3.55 -25.92 -3.37
CA PHE A 79 3.74 -27.30 -2.88
C PHE A 79 2.71 -28.27 -3.49
N ALA A 80 1.44 -27.89 -3.50
CA ALA A 80 0.38 -28.68 -4.12
C ALA A 80 0.60 -28.87 -5.63
N GLY A 81 1.01 -27.81 -6.33
CA GLY A 81 1.32 -27.85 -7.75
C GLY A 81 2.51 -28.75 -8.08
N GLU A 82 3.56 -28.71 -7.25
CA GLU A 82 4.73 -29.59 -7.41
C GLU A 82 4.33 -31.06 -7.25
N ASN A 83 3.57 -31.41 -6.23
CA ASN A 83 3.13 -32.77 -5.99
C ASN A 83 2.15 -33.30 -7.02
N ALA A 84 1.31 -32.44 -7.56
CA ALA A 84 0.32 -32.83 -8.58
C ALA A 84 0.88 -32.79 -10.02
N GLY A 85 2.10 -32.27 -10.22
CA GLY A 85 2.69 -32.10 -11.55
C GLY A 85 2.02 -31.03 -12.43
N VAL A 86 1.35 -30.06 -11.80
CA VAL A 86 0.62 -28.96 -12.48
C VAL A 86 1.15 -27.58 -12.01
N LEU A 87 2.44 -27.50 -11.74
CA LEU A 87 3.06 -26.29 -11.20
C LEU A 87 2.89 -25.07 -12.13
N ASP A 88 2.98 -25.26 -13.43
CA ASP A 88 2.76 -24.23 -14.44
C ASP A 88 1.35 -23.60 -14.31
N THR A 89 0.33 -24.42 -14.17
CA THR A 89 -1.07 -23.98 -13.98
C THR A 89 -1.26 -23.27 -12.64
N ILE A 90 -0.66 -23.79 -11.59
CA ILE A 90 -0.73 -23.17 -10.27
C ILE A 90 -0.02 -21.81 -10.25
N LEU A 91 1.15 -21.70 -10.85
CA LEU A 91 1.88 -20.42 -10.97
C LEU A 91 1.09 -19.39 -11.75
N ASP A 92 0.41 -19.80 -12.82
CA ASP A 92 -0.49 -18.91 -13.57
C ASP A 92 -1.66 -18.42 -12.69
N THR A 93 -2.26 -19.31 -11.93
CA THR A 93 -3.32 -18.98 -10.98
C THR A 93 -2.85 -17.99 -9.90
N ILE A 94 -1.67 -18.23 -9.33
CA ILE A 94 -1.05 -17.34 -8.34
C ILE A 94 -0.76 -15.96 -8.95
N ALA A 95 -0.20 -15.94 -10.15
CA ALA A 95 0.10 -14.69 -10.86
C ALA A 95 -1.16 -13.88 -11.11
N SER A 96 -2.23 -14.50 -11.60
CA SER A 96 -3.53 -13.86 -11.82
C SER A 96 -4.13 -13.32 -10.53
N TYR A 97 -4.06 -14.08 -9.45
CA TYR A 97 -4.53 -13.65 -8.14
C TYR A 97 -3.77 -12.43 -7.62
N LYS A 98 -2.43 -12.44 -7.70
CA LYS A 98 -1.59 -11.32 -7.30
C LYS A 98 -1.84 -10.07 -8.14
N GLU A 99 -1.97 -10.21 -9.45
CA GLU A 99 -2.28 -9.11 -10.37
C GLU A 99 -3.65 -8.50 -10.06
N ASN A 100 -4.66 -9.31 -9.79
CA ASN A 100 -6.00 -8.84 -9.44
C ASN A 100 -5.99 -8.05 -8.13
N ILE A 101 -5.26 -8.51 -7.12
CA ILE A 101 -5.11 -7.77 -5.84
C ILE A 101 -4.43 -6.42 -6.07
N GLU A 102 -3.35 -6.37 -6.83
CA GLU A 102 -2.64 -5.10 -7.10
C GLU A 102 -3.50 -4.14 -7.92
N THR A 103 -4.27 -4.65 -8.89
CA THR A 103 -5.24 -3.87 -9.65
C THR A 103 -6.35 -3.31 -8.76
N LEU A 104 -6.90 -4.12 -7.85
CA LEU A 104 -7.92 -3.68 -6.88
C LEU A 104 -7.38 -2.61 -5.94
N LYS A 105 -6.18 -2.80 -5.40
CA LYS A 105 -5.51 -1.79 -4.57
C LYS A 105 -5.35 -0.46 -5.32
N GLY A 106 -4.94 -0.51 -6.57
CA GLY A 106 -4.82 0.66 -7.43
C GLY A 106 -6.17 1.37 -7.65
N LYS A 107 -7.23 0.62 -7.91
CA LYS A 107 -8.59 1.15 -8.07
C LYS A 107 -9.11 1.78 -6.78
N ILE A 108 -8.93 1.11 -5.64
CA ILE A 108 -9.33 1.62 -4.32
C ILE A 108 -8.57 2.92 -4.00
N LYS A 109 -7.27 2.95 -4.22
CA LYS A 109 -6.45 4.14 -4.00
C LYS A 109 -6.93 5.33 -4.85
N LYS A 110 -7.23 5.10 -6.13
CA LYS A 110 -7.78 6.13 -7.03
C LYS A 110 -9.17 6.58 -6.60
N ALA A 111 -10.04 5.64 -6.20
CA ALA A 111 -11.39 5.95 -5.75
C ALA A 111 -11.41 6.76 -4.45
N LEU A 112 -10.48 6.52 -3.53
CA LEU A 112 -10.35 7.25 -2.26
C LEU A 112 -9.68 8.62 -2.40
N PHE A 113 -9.00 8.86 -3.52
CA PHE A 113 -8.31 10.14 -3.73
C PHE A 113 -9.27 11.33 -3.73
N TYR A 114 -10.39 11.24 -4.45
CA TYR A 114 -11.38 12.31 -4.53
C TYR A 114 -12.04 12.62 -3.17
N PRO A 115 -12.60 11.66 -2.42
CA PRO A 115 -13.09 11.90 -1.07
C PRO A 115 -12.04 12.50 -0.13
N ALA A 116 -10.80 12.04 -0.20
CA ALA A 116 -9.71 12.57 0.62
C ALA A 116 -9.44 14.05 0.32
N VAL A 117 -9.43 14.45 -0.95
CA VAL A 117 -9.26 15.85 -1.37
C VAL A 117 -10.45 16.70 -0.88
N VAL A 118 -11.68 16.23 -1.05
CA VAL A 118 -12.88 16.94 -0.59
C VAL A 118 -12.85 17.16 0.93
N ILE A 119 -12.53 16.14 1.70
CA ILE A 119 -12.41 16.25 3.15
C ILE A 119 -11.30 17.21 3.55
N ALA A 120 -10.15 17.16 2.90
CA ALA A 120 -9.03 18.06 3.16
C ALA A 120 -9.41 19.52 2.89
N VAL A 121 -10.09 19.80 1.79
CA VAL A 121 -10.58 21.15 1.46
C VAL A 121 -11.63 21.61 2.47
N ALA A 122 -12.58 20.76 2.84
CA ALA A 122 -13.59 21.07 3.84
C ALA A 122 -12.97 21.43 5.20
N ILE A 123 -11.98 20.65 5.65
CA ILE A 123 -11.24 20.95 6.89
C ILE A 123 -10.49 22.27 6.78
N LEU A 124 -9.82 22.53 5.65
CA LEU A 124 -9.08 23.77 5.41
C LEU A 124 -10.00 24.97 5.47
N VAL A 125 -11.13 24.94 4.75
CA VAL A 125 -12.12 26.03 4.74
C VAL A 125 -12.70 26.25 6.13
N SER A 126 -13.07 25.18 6.83
CA SER A 126 -13.57 25.27 8.21
C SER A 126 -12.55 25.87 9.15
N ALA A 127 -11.28 25.50 9.03
CA ALA A 127 -10.19 26.06 9.84
C ALA A 127 -10.00 27.56 9.58
N ILE A 128 -10.02 27.99 8.32
CA ILE A 128 -9.92 29.41 7.96
C ILE A 128 -11.09 30.19 8.55
N LEU A 129 -12.32 29.69 8.42
CA LEU A 129 -13.49 30.35 9.00
C LEU A 129 -13.42 30.46 10.52
N LEU A 130 -13.01 29.41 11.22
CA LEU A 130 -12.89 29.40 12.68
C LEU A 130 -11.75 30.29 13.18
N ILE A 131 -10.64 30.36 12.45
CA ILE A 131 -9.45 31.10 12.91
C ILE A 131 -9.57 32.61 12.60
N PHE A 132 -10.13 32.96 11.45
CA PHE A 132 -10.15 34.36 10.96
C PHE A 132 -11.52 35.01 11.05
N VAL A 133 -12.58 34.33 10.65
CA VAL A 133 -13.90 34.93 10.54
C VAL A 133 -14.61 34.99 11.88
N VAL A 134 -14.62 33.92 12.66
CA VAL A 134 -15.29 33.86 13.96
C VAL A 134 -14.74 34.87 14.96
N PRO A 135 -13.42 35.05 15.12
CA PRO A 135 -12.88 36.08 15.98
C PRO A 135 -13.28 37.51 15.57
N THR A 136 -13.37 37.76 14.27
CA THR A 136 -13.80 39.07 13.74
C THR A 136 -15.24 39.37 14.14
N PHE A 137 -16.15 38.43 14.02
CA PHE A 137 -17.54 38.58 14.46
C PHE A 137 -17.63 38.71 16.00
N GLN A 138 -16.85 37.94 16.74
CA GLN A 138 -16.79 38.04 18.22
C GLN A 138 -16.39 39.44 18.66
N ASN A 139 -15.41 40.05 18.02
CA ASN A 139 -14.98 41.41 18.31
C ASN A 139 -16.07 42.45 18.01
N LEU A 140 -16.81 42.27 16.89
CA LEU A 140 -17.94 43.12 16.54
C LEU A 140 -19.07 43.03 17.58
N PHE A 141 -19.45 41.84 18.04
CA PHE A 141 -20.47 41.63 19.04
C PHE A 141 -20.07 42.20 20.41
N LYS A 142 -18.80 42.07 20.80
CA LYS A 142 -18.28 42.71 22.01
C LYS A 142 -18.37 44.23 21.94
N GLY A 143 -18.15 44.81 20.76
CA GLY A 143 -18.29 46.25 20.52
C GLY A 143 -19.72 46.76 20.64
N PHE A 144 -20.72 45.94 20.41
CA PHE A 144 -22.15 46.27 20.56
C PHE A 144 -22.72 45.98 21.97
N GLY A 145 -21.93 45.35 22.86
CA GLY A 145 -22.38 45.01 24.21
C GLY A 145 -23.47 43.93 24.28
N ALA A 146 -23.68 43.17 23.19
CA ALA A 146 -24.67 42.11 23.17
C ALA A 146 -24.11 40.78 23.69
N ASP A 147 -24.96 40.06 24.46
CA ASP A 147 -24.65 38.69 24.87
C ASP A 147 -24.72 37.72 23.70
N LEU A 148 -23.72 36.86 23.56
CA LEU A 148 -23.68 35.89 22.52
C LEU A 148 -24.59 34.70 22.83
N PRO A 149 -25.37 34.16 21.82
CA PRO A 149 -26.12 32.95 22.02
C PRO A 149 -25.23 31.77 22.42
N ALA A 150 -25.76 30.81 23.19
CA ALA A 150 -24.99 29.65 23.68
C ALA A 150 -24.36 28.83 22.54
N PHE A 151 -25.02 28.71 21.39
CA PHE A 151 -24.48 28.06 20.17
C PHE A 151 -23.25 28.82 19.64
N THR A 152 -23.27 30.15 19.60
CA THR A 152 -22.15 30.98 19.19
C THR A 152 -20.96 30.84 20.13
N LEU A 153 -21.19 30.73 21.45
CA LEU A 153 -20.14 30.45 22.44
C LEU A 153 -19.47 29.08 22.18
N LEU A 154 -20.23 28.09 21.79
CA LEU A 154 -19.71 26.77 21.44
C LEU A 154 -18.81 26.81 20.18
N ILE A 155 -19.21 27.57 19.16
CA ILE A 155 -18.40 27.80 17.94
C ILE A 155 -17.13 28.58 18.30
N ILE A 156 -17.20 29.57 19.18
CA ILE A 156 -16.03 30.33 19.65
C ILE A 156 -15.07 29.42 20.40
N ALA A 157 -15.57 28.55 21.27
CA ALA A 157 -14.75 27.55 21.98
C ALA A 157 -14.04 26.61 21.02
N ALA A 158 -14.73 26.14 19.97
CA ALA A 158 -14.14 25.36 18.91
C ALA A 158 -13.07 26.13 18.13
N SER A 159 -13.31 27.41 17.85
CA SER A 159 -12.35 28.31 17.19
C SER A 159 -11.08 28.48 18.05
N ASP A 160 -11.23 28.76 19.33
CA ASP A 160 -10.12 28.92 20.28
C ASP A 160 -9.31 27.61 20.40
N PHE A 161 -9.99 26.48 20.43
CA PHE A 161 -9.34 25.16 20.40
C PHE A 161 -8.52 24.97 19.12
N MET A 162 -9.08 25.29 17.96
CA MET A 162 -8.39 25.21 16.67
C MET A 162 -7.18 26.12 16.60
N ILE A 163 -7.29 27.36 17.06
CA ILE A 163 -6.18 28.33 17.10
C ILE A 163 -5.05 27.83 18.01
N LYS A 164 -5.40 27.22 19.14
CA LYS A 164 -4.43 26.74 20.12
C LYS A 164 -3.76 25.43 19.71
N TRP A 165 -4.50 24.54 19.02
CA TRP A 165 -4.09 23.17 18.74
C TRP A 165 -3.93 22.86 17.23
N TRP A 166 -3.94 23.87 16.36
CA TRP A 166 -3.86 23.68 14.90
C TRP A 166 -2.65 22.84 14.47
N TRP A 167 -1.51 23.01 15.12
CA TRP A 167 -0.30 22.26 14.84
C TRP A 167 -0.43 20.76 15.17
N LEU A 168 -1.20 20.43 16.20
CA LEU A 168 -1.45 19.05 16.59
C LEU A 168 -2.41 18.37 15.62
N ILE A 169 -3.41 19.10 15.14
CA ILE A 169 -4.34 18.63 14.10
C ILE A 169 -3.57 18.36 12.80
N LEU A 170 -2.67 19.24 12.42
CA LEU A 170 -1.78 19.07 11.27
C LEU A 170 -0.87 17.84 11.44
N ALA A 171 -0.30 17.64 12.61
CA ALA A 171 0.54 16.48 12.90
C ALA A 171 -0.23 15.16 12.80
N VAL A 172 -1.47 15.12 13.29
CA VAL A 172 -2.34 13.93 13.18
C VAL A 172 -2.72 13.64 11.72
N ILE A 173 -3.04 14.67 10.95
CA ILE A 173 -3.37 14.50 9.51
C ILE A 173 -2.16 13.99 8.74
N ILE A 174 -0.98 14.56 8.96
CA ILE A 174 0.26 14.13 8.30
C ILE A 174 0.66 12.72 8.73
N GLY A 175 0.56 12.40 10.01
CA GLY A 175 0.85 11.06 10.53
C GLY A 175 -0.13 9.98 10.10
N GLY A 176 -1.39 10.34 9.81
CA GLY A 176 -2.40 9.41 9.31
C GLY A 176 -2.35 9.15 7.79
N VAL A 177 -1.64 10.01 7.04
CA VAL A 177 -1.43 9.86 5.59
C VAL A 177 -0.14 9.06 5.29
N PHE A 178 0.76 8.98 6.26
CA PHE A 178 1.98 8.17 6.21
C PHE A 178 1.83 6.90 7.03
#